data_cadb1a03c8cbc10c22eac9955a6cbc35
#
_entry.id   cadb1a03c8cbc10c22eac9955a6cbc35
#
_cell.length_a   1.000
_cell.length_b   1.000
_cell.length_c   1.000
_cell.angle_alpha   90.00
_cell.angle_beta   90.00
_cell.angle_gamma   90.00
#
_symmetry.space_group_name_H-M   'P 1'
#
loop_
_entity.id
_entity.type
_entity.pdbx_description
1 polymer ?
#
loop_
_entity_poly.entity_id
_entity_poly.type
_entity_poly.pdbx_seq_one_letter_code
_entity_poly.pdbx_strand_id
1 'polypeptide(L)'
;MLEIYKLPCSIGIAPNKFLAKMASDMKKPLGITILRKREIAEKLWPLPIGDMIGVGKKTLETLLAIGIKTIGDLANFKDINLLKDVIGETNAISLYEHAHGAGSNEVDVNRFNDVSSISNSQTFDHDEYDINNMKLLMKLLTNTMCNRLEKHNLKAYNFTLQLKYNNFKVTSKSTTLKYPTSDNRRIYKLFENIFDDFYDTSFPLRLIGVAASKVIESKDEIKQLSIFDSLDEEQKDVEIDNLIKNINFEVGGLALKRGIKEVIPEKKFINDKYDKSWKENKN
;
A
#
# COMPACT_ATOMS: atom_id res chain seq x y z
N MET A 1 -7.92 0.20 -29.59
CA MET A 1 -6.73 0.28 -28.72
C MET A 1 -5.44 0.19 -29.53
N LEU A 2 -5.17 -0.92 -30.23
CA LEU A 2 -3.91 -1.07 -30.97
C LEU A 2 -3.77 -0.05 -32.11
N GLU A 3 -4.81 0.15 -32.92
CA GLU A 3 -4.78 1.05 -34.08
C GLU A 3 -4.69 2.53 -33.67
N ILE A 4 -5.45 2.95 -32.67
CA ILE A 4 -5.56 4.35 -32.23
C ILE A 4 -4.43 4.74 -31.30
N TYR A 5 -4.17 3.92 -30.27
CA TYR A 5 -3.24 4.27 -29.19
C TYR A 5 -1.90 3.52 -29.25
N LYS A 6 -1.75 2.59 -30.23
CA LYS A 6 -0.57 1.71 -30.37
C LYS A 6 -0.27 0.87 -29.12
N LEU A 7 -1.29 0.66 -28.28
CA LEU A 7 -1.18 -0.13 -27.05
C LEU A 7 -1.70 -1.55 -27.28
N PRO A 8 -0.84 -2.57 -27.22
CA PRO A 8 -1.26 -3.96 -27.30
C PRO A 8 -2.03 -4.36 -26.03
N CYS A 9 -3.15 -5.03 -26.17
CA CYS A 9 -3.92 -5.57 -25.06
C CYS A 9 -4.44 -6.96 -25.37
N SER A 10 -4.54 -7.82 -24.33
CA SER A 10 -5.22 -9.11 -24.39
C SER A 10 -6.50 -9.04 -23.57
N ILE A 11 -7.58 -9.66 -24.04
CA ILE A 11 -8.92 -9.55 -23.48
C ILE A 11 -9.40 -10.92 -23.02
N GLY A 12 -9.82 -11.01 -21.73
CA GLY A 12 -10.48 -12.16 -21.16
C GLY A 12 -11.97 -11.88 -20.92
N ILE A 13 -12.83 -12.76 -21.40
CA ILE A 13 -14.29 -12.69 -21.22
C ILE A 13 -14.73 -13.92 -20.43
N ALA A 14 -15.33 -13.72 -19.26
CA ALA A 14 -15.75 -14.82 -18.40
C ALA A 14 -16.85 -14.35 -17.40
N PRO A 15 -17.52 -15.30 -16.70
CA PRO A 15 -18.63 -15.00 -15.81
C PRO A 15 -18.25 -14.22 -14.54
N ASN A 16 -16.98 -14.17 -14.15
CA ASN A 16 -16.51 -13.41 -12.98
C ASN A 16 -15.11 -12.83 -13.19
N LYS A 17 -14.68 -11.97 -12.29
CA LYS A 17 -13.39 -11.25 -12.36
C LYS A 17 -12.19 -12.18 -12.39
N PHE A 18 -12.17 -13.24 -11.57
CA PHE A 18 -11.08 -14.20 -11.52
C PHE A 18 -10.91 -14.92 -12.88
N LEU A 19 -11.99 -15.52 -13.38
CA LEU A 19 -11.96 -16.23 -14.67
C LEU A 19 -11.64 -15.30 -15.84
N ALA A 20 -12.14 -14.06 -15.84
CA ALA A 20 -11.83 -13.08 -16.88
C ALA A 20 -10.34 -12.72 -16.89
N LYS A 21 -9.74 -12.56 -15.70
CA LYS A 21 -8.30 -12.30 -15.60
C LYS A 21 -7.47 -13.50 -16.04
N MET A 22 -7.82 -14.71 -15.62
CA MET A 22 -7.17 -15.93 -16.09
C MET A 22 -7.26 -16.06 -17.63
N ALA A 23 -8.45 -15.84 -18.19
CA ALA A 23 -8.67 -15.88 -19.64
C ALA A 23 -7.81 -14.86 -20.40
N SER A 24 -7.61 -13.66 -19.85
CA SER A 24 -6.77 -12.63 -20.48
C SER A 24 -5.29 -13.01 -20.56
N ASP A 25 -4.83 -13.89 -19.65
CA ASP A 25 -3.45 -14.36 -19.61
C ASP A 25 -3.19 -15.59 -20.50
N MET A 26 -4.22 -16.38 -20.82
CA MET A 26 -4.10 -17.61 -21.63
C MET A 26 -3.58 -17.38 -23.04
N LYS A 27 -3.87 -16.22 -23.66
CA LYS A 27 -3.43 -15.89 -25.02
C LYS A 27 -2.84 -14.49 -25.05
N LYS A 28 -1.59 -14.37 -24.64
CA LYS A 28 -0.79 -13.15 -24.78
C LYS A 28 0.25 -13.31 -25.88
N PRO A 29 0.56 -12.24 -26.61
CA PRO A 29 -0.09 -10.93 -26.69
C PRO A 29 -1.32 -10.92 -27.61
N LEU A 30 -2.14 -9.85 -27.51
CA LEU A 30 -3.23 -9.50 -28.44
C LEU A 30 -4.36 -10.55 -28.57
N GLY A 31 -4.42 -11.54 -27.69
CA GLY A 31 -5.44 -12.57 -27.72
C GLY A 31 -6.77 -12.13 -27.13
N ILE A 32 -7.87 -12.68 -27.67
CA ILE A 32 -9.20 -12.63 -27.04
C ILE A 32 -9.55 -14.04 -26.61
N THR A 33 -9.85 -14.25 -25.34
CA THR A 33 -10.17 -15.56 -24.78
C THR A 33 -11.51 -15.50 -24.07
N ILE A 34 -12.42 -16.41 -24.45
CA ILE A 34 -13.69 -16.60 -23.74
C ILE A 34 -13.54 -17.87 -22.89
N LEU A 35 -13.76 -17.75 -21.58
CA LEU A 35 -13.71 -18.88 -20.65
C LEU A 35 -15.06 -19.01 -19.93
N ARG A 36 -15.81 -20.07 -20.27
CA ARG A 36 -17.09 -20.38 -19.64
C ARG A 36 -16.92 -21.35 -18.48
N LYS A 37 -17.83 -21.32 -17.50
CA LYS A 37 -17.78 -22.24 -16.34
C LYS A 37 -17.66 -23.71 -16.74
N ARG A 38 -18.37 -24.16 -17.78
CA ARG A 38 -18.32 -25.54 -18.29
C ARG A 38 -16.99 -25.94 -18.92
N GLU A 39 -16.12 -24.95 -19.19
CA GLU A 39 -14.82 -25.17 -19.87
C GLU A 39 -13.65 -25.15 -18.89
N ILE A 40 -13.92 -24.98 -17.58
CA ILE A 40 -12.90 -24.85 -16.53
C ILE A 40 -12.00 -26.09 -16.48
N ALA A 41 -12.60 -27.26 -16.46
CA ALA A 41 -11.85 -28.52 -16.39
C ALA A 41 -10.95 -28.74 -17.61
N GLU A 42 -11.39 -28.29 -18.79
CA GLU A 42 -10.64 -28.43 -20.04
C GLU A 42 -9.56 -27.37 -20.22
N LYS A 43 -9.87 -26.08 -19.85
CA LYS A 43 -9.02 -24.95 -20.20
C LYS A 43 -8.24 -24.38 -19.03
N LEU A 44 -8.79 -24.43 -17.79
CA LEU A 44 -8.18 -23.83 -16.62
C LEU A 44 -7.37 -24.86 -15.82
N TRP A 45 -7.93 -26.04 -15.55
CA TRP A 45 -7.29 -27.04 -14.71
C TRP A 45 -5.95 -27.56 -15.22
N PRO A 46 -5.69 -27.68 -16.55
CA PRO A 46 -4.37 -28.09 -17.04
C PRO A 46 -3.26 -27.07 -16.82
N LEU A 47 -3.61 -25.82 -16.52
CA LEU A 47 -2.60 -24.77 -16.34
C LEU A 47 -1.75 -25.02 -15.08
N PRO A 48 -0.45 -24.66 -15.12
CA PRO A 48 0.41 -24.71 -13.97
C PRO A 48 -0.18 -23.92 -12.81
N ILE A 49 -0.03 -24.40 -11.58
CA ILE A 49 -0.53 -23.72 -10.38
C ILE A 49 0.09 -22.33 -10.19
N GLY A 50 1.33 -22.12 -10.67
CA GLY A 50 2.01 -20.83 -10.63
C GLY A 50 1.40 -19.75 -11.53
N ASP A 51 0.61 -20.14 -12.54
CA ASP A 51 -0.10 -19.21 -13.42
C ASP A 51 -1.42 -18.72 -12.79
N MET A 52 -1.84 -19.33 -11.69
CA MET A 52 -3.07 -18.98 -10.99
C MET A 52 -2.90 -17.67 -10.24
N ILE A 53 -3.80 -16.71 -10.51
CA ILE A 53 -3.82 -15.43 -9.78
C ILE A 53 -4.04 -15.68 -8.29
N GLY A 54 -3.22 -15.03 -7.47
CA GLY A 54 -3.20 -15.23 -6.02
C GLY A 54 -2.11 -16.20 -5.56
N VAL A 55 -1.48 -16.95 -6.47
CA VAL A 55 -0.34 -17.81 -6.18
C VAL A 55 0.95 -17.04 -6.44
N GLY A 56 1.53 -16.48 -5.37
CA GLY A 56 2.85 -15.87 -5.40
C GLY A 56 3.96 -16.91 -5.22
N LYS A 57 5.23 -16.46 -5.34
CA LYS A 57 6.40 -17.36 -5.28
C LYS A 57 6.43 -18.27 -4.04
N LYS A 58 6.20 -17.73 -2.85
CA LYS A 58 6.16 -18.52 -1.61
C LYS A 58 5.02 -19.53 -1.60
N THR A 59 3.83 -19.13 -1.99
CA THR A 59 2.66 -20.02 -2.09
C THR A 59 2.90 -21.13 -3.11
N LEU A 60 3.52 -20.80 -4.25
CA LEU A 60 3.89 -21.77 -5.27
C LEU A 60 4.83 -22.85 -4.71
N GLU A 61 5.91 -22.46 -4.04
CA GLU A 61 6.88 -23.37 -3.45
C GLU A 61 6.18 -24.34 -2.46
N THR A 62 5.27 -23.81 -1.64
CA THR A 62 4.51 -24.60 -0.65
C THR A 62 3.55 -25.56 -1.31
N LEU A 63 2.78 -25.12 -2.34
CA LEU A 63 1.84 -25.98 -3.06
C LEU A 63 2.55 -27.12 -3.80
N LEU A 64 3.68 -26.82 -4.44
CA LEU A 64 4.50 -27.84 -5.09
C LEU A 64 5.04 -28.89 -4.10
N ALA A 65 5.40 -28.48 -2.88
CA ALA A 65 5.90 -29.38 -1.85
C ALA A 65 4.85 -30.41 -1.39
N ILE A 66 3.54 -30.07 -1.46
CA ILE A 66 2.43 -30.99 -1.15
C ILE A 66 1.85 -31.68 -2.41
N GLY A 67 2.55 -31.57 -3.55
CA GLY A 67 2.21 -32.28 -4.78
C GLY A 67 1.19 -31.60 -5.69
N ILE A 68 0.75 -30.36 -5.38
CA ILE A 68 -0.16 -29.58 -6.22
C ILE A 68 0.63 -28.85 -7.29
N LYS A 69 0.57 -29.32 -8.53
CA LYS A 69 1.33 -28.80 -9.68
C LYS A 69 0.48 -27.99 -10.65
N THR A 70 -0.80 -28.35 -10.75
CA THR A 70 -1.77 -27.72 -11.65
C THR A 70 -2.95 -27.14 -10.87
N ILE A 71 -3.72 -26.27 -11.53
CA ILE A 71 -4.97 -25.76 -10.96
C ILE A 71 -5.97 -26.90 -10.73
N GLY A 72 -5.96 -27.93 -11.60
CA GLY A 72 -6.75 -29.13 -11.45
C GLY A 72 -6.36 -29.96 -10.24
N ASP A 73 -5.06 -30.07 -9.92
CA ASP A 73 -4.63 -30.74 -8.68
C ASP A 73 -5.19 -30.04 -7.45
N LEU A 74 -5.18 -28.71 -7.44
CA LEU A 74 -5.78 -27.90 -6.36
C LEU A 74 -7.29 -28.11 -6.28
N ALA A 75 -8.00 -28.07 -7.41
CA ALA A 75 -9.46 -28.28 -7.45
C ALA A 75 -9.87 -29.66 -6.93
N ASN A 76 -9.06 -30.69 -7.17
CA ASN A 76 -9.32 -32.06 -6.72
C ASN A 76 -8.64 -32.42 -5.38
N PHE A 77 -7.99 -31.47 -4.73
CA PHE A 77 -7.29 -31.71 -3.48
C PHE A 77 -8.27 -31.95 -2.33
N LYS A 78 -8.16 -33.13 -1.70
CA LYS A 78 -9.18 -33.58 -0.72
C LYS A 78 -8.92 -33.05 0.70
N ASP A 79 -7.67 -32.84 1.06
CA ASP A 79 -7.30 -32.41 2.42
C ASP A 79 -7.25 -30.89 2.53
N ILE A 80 -8.42 -30.30 2.65
CA ILE A 80 -8.53 -28.83 2.79
C ILE A 80 -7.89 -28.33 4.10
N ASN A 81 -7.79 -29.15 5.13
CA ASN A 81 -7.16 -28.76 6.39
C ASN A 81 -5.66 -28.64 6.22
N LEU A 82 -5.01 -29.60 5.57
CA LEU A 82 -3.61 -29.49 5.21
C LEU A 82 -3.35 -28.23 4.36
N LEU A 83 -4.23 -27.94 3.40
CA LEU A 83 -4.10 -26.73 2.58
C LEU A 83 -4.17 -25.45 3.43
N LYS A 84 -5.10 -25.39 4.41
CA LYS A 84 -5.22 -24.27 5.36
C LYS A 84 -3.97 -24.11 6.23
N ASP A 85 -3.41 -25.21 6.70
CA ASP A 85 -2.24 -25.21 7.57
C ASP A 85 -1.00 -24.66 6.86
N VAL A 86 -0.83 -24.99 5.56
CA VAL A 86 0.40 -24.63 4.81
C VAL A 86 0.36 -23.27 4.15
N ILE A 87 -0.80 -22.78 3.70
CA ILE A 87 -0.92 -21.47 3.01
C ILE A 87 -1.82 -20.46 3.71
N GLY A 88 -2.37 -20.83 4.88
CA GLY A 88 -3.30 -20.02 5.66
C GLY A 88 -4.75 -20.17 5.20
N GLU A 89 -5.69 -20.08 6.16
CA GLU A 89 -7.10 -20.37 5.92
C GLU A 89 -7.74 -19.52 4.82
N THR A 90 -7.53 -18.20 4.86
CA THR A 90 -8.12 -17.28 3.88
C THR A 90 -7.64 -17.58 2.46
N ASN A 91 -6.34 -17.82 2.29
CA ASN A 91 -5.77 -18.13 0.97
C ASN A 91 -6.25 -19.51 0.48
N ALA A 92 -6.28 -20.52 1.37
CA ALA A 92 -6.69 -21.86 1.02
C ALA A 92 -8.14 -21.89 0.50
N ILE A 93 -9.06 -21.27 1.23
CA ILE A 93 -10.46 -21.18 0.82
C ILE A 93 -10.59 -20.42 -0.50
N SER A 94 -9.97 -19.25 -0.61
CA SER A 94 -10.07 -18.41 -1.80
C SER A 94 -9.51 -19.11 -3.06
N LEU A 95 -8.33 -19.72 -2.96
CA LEU A 95 -7.73 -20.42 -4.10
C LEU A 95 -8.50 -21.67 -4.50
N TYR A 96 -9.01 -22.43 -3.51
CA TYR A 96 -9.84 -23.61 -3.77
C TYR A 96 -11.15 -23.24 -4.48
N GLU A 97 -11.86 -22.22 -4.02
CA GLU A 97 -13.08 -21.70 -4.65
C GLU A 97 -12.80 -21.17 -6.06
N HIS A 98 -11.72 -20.43 -6.26
CA HIS A 98 -11.30 -19.92 -7.55
C HIS A 98 -11.00 -21.07 -8.52
N ALA A 99 -10.33 -22.15 -8.09
CA ALA A 99 -10.07 -23.32 -8.95
C ALA A 99 -11.38 -23.99 -9.45
N HIS A 100 -12.47 -23.87 -8.70
CA HIS A 100 -13.82 -24.29 -9.11
C HIS A 100 -14.59 -23.21 -9.89
N GLY A 101 -13.95 -22.09 -10.17
CA GLY A 101 -14.54 -20.99 -10.96
C GLY A 101 -15.51 -20.12 -10.18
N ALA A 102 -15.47 -20.17 -8.85
CA ALA A 102 -16.16 -19.19 -8.00
C ALA A 102 -15.47 -17.84 -8.03
N GLY A 103 -16.17 -16.79 -7.68
CA GLY A 103 -15.65 -15.44 -7.61
C GLY A 103 -16.74 -14.40 -7.85
N SER A 104 -16.49 -13.17 -7.41
CA SER A 104 -17.41 -12.04 -7.59
C SER A 104 -17.43 -11.59 -9.07
N ASN A 105 -18.63 -11.34 -9.58
CA ASN A 105 -18.87 -10.73 -10.89
C ASN A 105 -19.12 -9.22 -10.82
N GLU A 106 -19.30 -8.67 -9.60
CA GLU A 106 -19.59 -7.27 -9.41
C GLU A 106 -18.32 -6.42 -9.46
N VAL A 107 -18.37 -5.30 -10.18
CA VAL A 107 -17.34 -4.25 -10.12
C VAL A 107 -17.76 -3.26 -9.05
N ASP A 108 -17.18 -3.42 -7.87
CA ASP A 108 -17.40 -2.49 -6.76
C ASP A 108 -16.60 -1.20 -6.99
N VAL A 109 -17.30 -0.16 -7.38
CA VAL A 109 -16.71 1.17 -7.62
C VAL A 109 -16.31 1.87 -6.32
N ASN A 110 -16.86 1.45 -5.19
CA ASN A 110 -16.60 2.04 -3.88
C ASN A 110 -15.49 1.31 -3.09
N ARG A 111 -14.98 0.20 -3.60
CA ARG A 111 -13.95 -0.61 -2.93
C ARG A 111 -12.72 0.18 -2.48
N PHE A 112 -12.41 1.28 -3.17
CA PHE A 112 -11.26 2.13 -2.87
C PHE A 112 -11.61 3.34 -2.00
N ASN A 113 -12.86 3.50 -1.59
CA ASN A 113 -13.27 4.59 -0.70
C ASN A 113 -12.85 4.32 0.74
N ASP A 114 -12.76 3.05 1.14
CA ASP A 114 -12.31 2.65 2.47
C ASP A 114 -10.78 2.56 2.50
N VAL A 115 -10.16 3.65 2.88
CA VAL A 115 -8.69 3.71 3.02
C VAL A 115 -8.28 2.96 4.27
N SER A 116 -7.64 1.80 4.13
CA SER A 116 -7.12 1.01 5.26
C SER A 116 -5.68 1.38 5.64
N SER A 117 -4.93 1.96 4.72
CA SER A 117 -3.56 2.44 4.94
C SER A 117 -3.16 3.49 3.91
N ILE A 118 -2.23 4.36 4.30
CA ILE A 118 -1.59 5.33 3.42
C ILE A 118 -0.08 5.12 3.51
N SER A 119 0.55 4.89 2.37
CA SER A 119 2.00 4.73 2.29
C SER A 119 2.60 5.61 1.20
N ASN A 120 3.87 5.95 1.39
CA ASN A 120 4.68 6.63 0.41
C ASN A 120 6.12 6.10 0.47
N SER A 121 6.75 5.91 -0.68
CA SER A 121 8.13 5.46 -0.73
C SER A 121 8.84 6.07 -1.92
N GLN A 122 10.14 6.27 -1.79
CA GLN A 122 10.96 6.79 -2.89
C GLN A 122 12.30 6.09 -2.92
N THR A 123 12.71 5.72 -4.14
CA THR A 123 14.05 5.23 -4.44
C THR A 123 14.96 6.44 -4.66
N PHE A 124 16.17 6.40 -4.11
CA PHE A 124 17.18 7.39 -4.40
C PHE A 124 17.71 7.21 -5.83
N ASP A 125 18.19 8.27 -6.44
CA ASP A 125 18.78 8.22 -7.79
C ASP A 125 20.09 7.42 -7.81
N HIS A 126 20.79 7.37 -6.68
CA HIS A 126 21.98 6.56 -6.41
C HIS A 126 21.90 5.96 -5.01
N ASP A 127 22.76 5.00 -4.70
CA ASP A 127 22.85 4.45 -3.35
C ASP A 127 23.33 5.53 -2.38
N GLU A 128 22.49 5.85 -1.37
CA GLU A 128 22.70 6.99 -0.48
C GLU A 128 23.45 6.56 0.78
N TYR A 129 24.49 7.34 1.13
CA TYR A 129 25.34 7.14 2.32
C TYR A 129 25.16 8.26 3.35
N ASP A 130 24.67 9.45 2.93
CA ASP A 130 24.51 10.59 3.83
C ASP A 130 23.21 10.47 4.62
N ILE A 131 23.36 10.31 5.94
CA ILE A 131 22.24 10.23 6.90
C ILE A 131 21.35 11.48 6.84
N ASN A 132 21.91 12.66 6.61
CA ASN A 132 21.14 13.90 6.52
C ASN A 132 20.21 13.88 5.30
N ASN A 133 20.69 13.41 4.15
CA ASN A 133 19.88 13.24 2.95
C ASN A 133 18.77 12.20 3.16
N MET A 134 19.09 11.09 3.85
CA MET A 134 18.12 10.06 4.20
C MET A 134 17.02 10.61 5.11
N LYS A 135 17.38 11.36 6.17
CA LYS A 135 16.44 11.99 7.10
C LYS A 135 15.62 13.08 6.40
N LEU A 136 16.21 13.83 5.48
CA LEU A 136 15.50 14.82 4.67
C LEU A 136 14.42 14.16 3.78
N LEU A 137 14.78 13.09 3.07
CA LEU A 137 13.80 12.34 2.26
C LEU A 137 12.69 11.75 3.14
N MET A 138 13.05 11.15 4.28
CA MET A 138 12.06 10.61 5.23
C MET A 138 11.08 11.70 5.71
N LYS A 139 11.57 12.92 5.98
CA LYS A 139 10.73 14.07 6.35
C LYS A 139 9.76 14.46 5.23
N LEU A 140 10.21 14.50 3.97
CA LEU A 140 9.37 14.80 2.81
C LEU A 140 8.29 13.73 2.59
N LEU A 141 8.65 12.46 2.73
CA LEU A 141 7.70 11.34 2.62
C LEU A 141 6.65 11.38 3.72
N THR A 142 7.09 11.69 4.97
CA THR A 142 6.20 11.85 6.12
C THR A 142 5.20 12.99 5.90
N ASN A 143 5.67 14.16 5.45
CA ASN A 143 4.81 15.29 5.11
C ASN A 143 3.73 14.90 4.09
N THR A 144 4.14 14.22 3.02
CA THR A 144 3.21 13.80 1.96
C THR A 144 2.17 12.81 2.50
N MET A 145 2.59 11.85 3.35
CA MET A 145 1.70 10.88 3.98
C MET A 145 0.70 11.56 4.92
N CYS A 146 1.17 12.48 5.77
CA CYS A 146 0.32 13.23 6.72
C CYS A 146 -0.69 14.13 6.00
N ASN A 147 -0.27 14.85 4.96
CA ASN A 147 -1.18 15.66 4.14
C ASN A 147 -2.28 14.79 3.49
N ARG A 148 -1.97 13.54 3.11
CA ARG A 148 -2.99 12.62 2.59
C ARG A 148 -3.92 12.12 3.68
N LEU A 149 -3.42 11.84 4.90
CA LEU A 149 -4.27 11.52 6.05
C LEU A 149 -5.25 12.68 6.34
N GLU A 150 -4.76 13.92 6.42
CA GLU A 150 -5.57 15.11 6.67
C GLU A 150 -6.60 15.35 5.55
N LYS A 151 -6.21 15.22 4.28
CA LYS A 151 -7.11 15.38 3.12
C LYS A 151 -8.31 14.43 3.16
N HIS A 152 -8.11 13.22 3.71
CA HIS A 152 -9.16 12.22 3.87
C HIS A 152 -9.82 12.24 5.26
N ASN A 153 -9.50 13.22 6.12
CA ASN A 153 -9.97 13.30 7.51
C ASN A 153 -9.66 12.03 8.32
N LEU A 154 -8.47 11.45 8.11
CA LEU A 154 -8.03 10.20 8.75
C LEU A 154 -6.94 10.46 9.78
N LYS A 155 -6.93 9.61 10.81
CA LYS A 155 -5.83 9.45 11.77
C LYS A 155 -5.40 7.98 11.80
N ALA A 156 -4.15 7.71 12.16
CA ALA A 156 -3.62 6.34 12.18
C ALA A 156 -3.02 5.99 13.55
N TYR A 157 -3.12 4.71 13.91
CA TYR A 157 -2.48 4.17 15.11
C TYR A 157 -1.12 3.58 14.84
N ASN A 158 -0.90 2.99 13.66
CA ASN A 158 0.30 2.23 13.36
C ASN A 158 1.11 2.88 12.24
N PHE A 159 2.41 3.08 12.52
CA PHE A 159 3.37 3.70 11.62
C PHE A 159 4.52 2.75 11.35
N THR A 160 4.87 2.58 10.08
CA THR A 160 5.92 1.67 9.62
C THR A 160 6.97 2.44 8.83
N LEU A 161 8.23 2.29 9.22
CA LEU A 161 9.38 2.69 8.43
C LEU A 161 9.93 1.48 7.69
N GLN A 162 10.12 1.61 6.38
CA GLN A 162 10.73 0.60 5.52
C GLN A 162 12.04 1.13 4.95
N LEU A 163 13.09 0.33 5.06
CA LEU A 163 14.40 0.61 4.49
C LEU A 163 14.76 -0.49 3.49
N LYS A 164 15.19 -0.10 2.31
CA LYS A 164 15.74 -1.03 1.32
C LYS A 164 17.19 -0.66 1.05
N TYR A 165 18.08 -1.59 1.26
CA TYR A 165 19.51 -1.43 1.08
C TYR A 165 19.95 -1.69 -0.37
N ASN A 166 21.19 -1.35 -0.70
CA ASN A 166 21.77 -1.55 -2.04
C ASN A 166 21.80 -3.02 -2.48
N ASN A 167 21.93 -3.96 -1.54
CA ASN A 167 21.84 -5.40 -1.78
C ASN A 167 20.40 -5.91 -1.96
N PHE A 168 19.43 -5.02 -2.10
CA PHE A 168 17.99 -5.28 -2.23
C PHE A 168 17.32 -5.91 -1.00
N LYS A 169 18.05 -6.10 0.10
CA LYS A 169 17.44 -6.51 1.37
C LYS A 169 16.48 -5.42 1.85
N VAL A 170 15.26 -5.83 2.16
CA VAL A 170 14.22 -4.95 2.70
C VAL A 170 14.02 -5.26 4.16
N THR A 171 14.06 -4.22 4.98
CA THR A 171 13.76 -4.32 6.41
C THR A 171 12.66 -3.30 6.75
N SER A 172 11.83 -3.60 7.73
CA SER A 172 10.79 -2.68 8.18
C SER A 172 10.56 -2.81 9.67
N LYS A 173 10.28 -1.67 10.32
CA LYS A 173 9.90 -1.62 11.73
C LYS A 173 8.62 -0.80 11.89
N SER A 174 7.68 -1.34 12.66
CA SER A 174 6.39 -0.72 12.92
C SER A 174 6.24 -0.36 14.39
N THR A 175 5.57 0.75 14.66
CA THR A 175 5.19 1.16 16.01
C THR A 175 3.71 1.51 16.04
N THR A 176 2.99 0.96 17.03
CA THR A 176 1.57 1.27 17.25
C THR A 176 1.46 2.23 18.43
N LEU A 177 0.82 3.37 18.21
CA LEU A 177 0.55 4.37 19.23
C LEU A 177 -0.71 4.03 20.01
N LYS A 178 -0.79 4.50 21.26
CA LYS A 178 -1.99 4.36 22.10
C LYS A 178 -3.16 5.19 21.56
N TYR A 179 -2.86 6.39 21.00
CA TYR A 179 -3.85 7.29 20.41
C TYR A 179 -3.53 7.53 18.93
N PRO A 180 -4.55 7.62 18.06
CA PRO A 180 -4.34 7.84 16.64
C PRO A 180 -3.91 9.28 16.40
N THR A 181 -3.08 9.49 15.38
CA THR A 181 -2.61 10.83 15.04
C THR A 181 -2.43 11.00 13.54
N SER A 182 -2.53 12.24 13.05
CA SER A 182 -2.06 12.69 11.74
C SER A 182 -0.99 13.79 11.87
N ASP A 183 -0.58 14.10 13.11
CA ASP A 183 0.42 15.14 13.39
C ASP A 183 1.77 14.78 12.81
N ASN A 184 2.22 15.60 11.86
CA ASN A 184 3.45 15.38 11.12
C ASN A 184 4.69 15.39 12.01
N ARG A 185 4.79 16.30 12.99
CA ARG A 185 5.96 16.42 13.86
C ARG A 185 6.11 15.20 14.74
N ARG A 186 5.00 14.75 15.33
CA ARG A 186 4.95 13.55 16.16
C ARG A 186 5.33 12.31 15.37
N ILE A 187 4.77 12.16 14.17
CA ILE A 187 5.05 11.02 13.28
C ILE A 187 6.49 11.05 12.78
N TYR A 188 7.01 12.22 12.37
CA TYR A 188 8.39 12.34 11.93
C TYR A 188 9.37 12.00 13.06
N LYS A 189 9.14 12.51 14.29
CA LYS A 189 9.96 12.18 15.47
C LYS A 189 9.95 10.68 15.77
N LEU A 190 8.79 10.03 15.61
CA LEU A 190 8.68 8.58 15.72
C LEU A 190 9.55 7.85 14.69
N PHE A 191 9.48 8.26 13.42
CA PHE A 191 10.31 7.68 12.37
C PHE A 191 11.80 7.96 12.56
N GLU A 192 12.16 9.16 13.05
CA GLU A 192 13.54 9.50 13.37
C GLU A 192 14.11 8.56 14.43
N ASN A 193 13.38 8.33 15.53
CA ASN A 193 13.78 7.38 16.56
C ASN A 193 13.90 5.94 16.01
N ILE A 194 12.91 5.50 15.21
CA ILE A 194 12.98 4.18 14.56
C ILE A 194 14.19 4.09 13.65
N PHE A 195 14.49 5.13 12.87
CA PHE A 195 15.62 5.15 11.94
C PHE A 195 16.94 5.05 12.68
N ASP A 196 17.14 5.84 13.73
CA ASP A 196 18.38 5.87 14.50
C ASP A 196 18.67 4.54 15.20
N ASP A 197 17.61 3.83 15.64
CA ASP A 197 17.73 2.50 16.28
C ASP A 197 17.91 1.34 15.29
N PHE A 198 17.44 1.50 14.05
CA PHE A 198 17.18 0.38 13.15
C PHE A 198 18.04 0.39 11.87
N TYR A 199 18.59 1.54 11.50
CA TYR A 199 19.42 1.68 10.31
C TYR A 199 20.78 1.01 10.51
N ASP A 200 21.08 0.04 9.65
CA ASP A 200 22.41 -0.60 9.59
C ASP A 200 23.34 0.25 8.73
N THR A 201 24.23 0.98 9.38
CA THR A 201 25.19 1.91 8.74
C THR A 201 26.23 1.21 7.86
N SER A 202 26.32 -0.12 7.91
CA SER A 202 27.25 -0.91 7.07
C SER A 202 26.84 -0.91 5.59
N PHE A 203 25.59 -0.55 5.28
CA PHE A 203 25.05 -0.59 3.93
C PHE A 203 24.34 0.71 3.56
N PRO A 204 24.57 1.26 2.35
CA PRO A 204 23.84 2.43 1.89
C PRO A 204 22.38 2.08 1.59
N LEU A 205 21.53 3.10 1.66
CA LEU A 205 20.11 2.96 1.36
C LEU A 205 19.83 3.23 -0.12
N ARG A 206 18.99 2.36 -0.68
CA ARG A 206 18.43 2.49 -2.01
C ARG A 206 17.02 3.08 -2.01
N LEU A 207 16.22 2.83 -0.95
CA LEU A 207 14.84 3.32 -0.84
C LEU A 207 14.47 3.53 0.62
N ILE A 208 13.69 4.57 0.85
CA ILE A 208 12.96 4.79 2.11
C ILE A 208 11.46 4.77 1.81
N GLY A 209 10.70 4.10 2.67
CA GLY A 209 9.24 4.08 2.65
C GLY A 209 8.66 4.35 4.04
N VAL A 210 7.55 5.09 4.08
CA VAL A 210 6.77 5.35 5.27
C VAL A 210 5.33 4.92 5.04
N ALA A 211 4.70 4.34 6.06
CA ALA A 211 3.32 3.92 5.98
C ALA A 211 2.57 4.19 7.29
N ALA A 212 1.32 4.60 7.15
CA ALA A 212 0.33 4.70 8.21
C ALA A 212 -0.77 3.67 7.97
N SER A 213 -1.08 2.87 8.98
CA SER A 213 -2.11 1.83 8.91
C SER A 213 -2.95 1.80 10.19
N LYS A 214 -3.98 0.97 10.25
CA LYS A 214 -5.01 1.04 11.28
C LYS A 214 -5.59 2.45 11.35
N VAL A 215 -6.06 2.94 10.20
CA VAL A 215 -6.63 4.28 10.08
C VAL A 215 -8.08 4.30 10.58
N ILE A 216 -8.46 5.43 11.16
CA ILE A 216 -9.83 5.74 11.56
C ILE A 216 -10.20 7.12 11.03
N GLU A 217 -11.50 7.38 10.87
CA GLU A 217 -11.96 8.73 10.61
C GLU A 217 -11.75 9.62 11.86
N SER A 218 -11.36 10.88 11.64
CA SER A 218 -11.08 11.81 12.76
C SER A 218 -12.27 12.05 13.67
N LYS A 219 -13.50 11.88 13.17
CA LYS A 219 -14.76 11.97 13.95
C LYS A 219 -14.97 10.78 14.89
N ASP A 220 -14.37 9.63 14.59
CA ASP A 220 -14.55 8.39 15.36
C ASP A 220 -13.47 8.23 16.47
N GLU A 221 -12.69 9.29 16.69
CA GLU A 221 -11.68 9.29 17.75
C GLU A 221 -12.34 9.25 19.13
N ILE A 222 -12.31 8.10 19.78
CA ILE A 222 -12.70 7.94 21.17
C ILE A 222 -11.50 8.36 22.05
N LYS A 223 -11.49 9.60 22.53
CA LYS A 223 -10.52 10.04 23.53
C LYS A 223 -10.92 9.50 24.91
N GLN A 224 -10.38 8.36 25.28
CA GLN A 224 -10.40 7.94 26.67
C GLN A 224 -9.31 8.74 27.40
N LEU A 225 -9.72 9.88 27.97
CA LEU A 225 -8.84 10.71 28.77
C LEU A 225 -8.48 9.96 30.06
N SER A 226 -7.19 9.70 30.27
CA SER A 226 -6.68 9.31 31.58
C SER A 226 -6.53 10.57 32.44
N ILE A 227 -6.91 10.50 33.71
CA ILE A 227 -6.74 11.60 34.69
C ILE A 227 -5.26 12.00 34.84
N PHE A 228 -4.33 11.18 34.38
CA PHE A 228 -2.88 11.39 34.44
C PHE A 228 -2.26 11.83 33.10
N ASP A 229 -3.04 11.96 32.02
CA ASP A 229 -2.53 12.51 30.77
C ASP A 229 -2.39 14.04 30.95
N SER A 230 -1.17 14.55 30.92
CA SER A 230 -0.90 16.01 30.94
C SER A 230 -1.43 16.61 29.62
N LEU A 231 -2.69 17.01 29.65
CA LEU A 231 -3.41 17.61 28.52
C LEU A 231 -2.85 18.97 28.06
N ASP A 232 -2.01 19.60 28.91
CA ASP A 232 -1.64 21.00 28.71
C ASP A 232 -0.65 21.25 27.57
N GLU A 233 0.26 20.36 27.28
CA GLU A 233 1.25 20.59 26.21
C GLU A 233 0.74 20.19 24.81
N GLU A 234 0.04 19.06 24.72
CA GLU A 234 -0.53 18.61 23.42
C GLU A 234 -1.67 19.51 22.94
N GLN A 235 -2.52 20.04 23.84
CA GLN A 235 -3.59 20.96 23.47
C GLN A 235 -3.04 22.31 23.03
N LYS A 236 -2.06 22.86 23.74
CA LYS A 236 -1.39 24.12 23.34
C LYS A 236 -0.72 24.02 21.98
N ASP A 237 -0.11 22.89 21.66
CA ASP A 237 0.55 22.69 20.37
C ASP A 237 -0.46 22.61 19.23
N VAL A 238 -1.59 21.93 19.42
CA VAL A 238 -2.68 21.86 18.44
C VAL A 238 -3.35 23.22 18.24
N GLU A 239 -3.58 23.98 19.31
CA GLU A 239 -4.15 25.33 19.25
C GLU A 239 -3.25 26.29 18.48
N ILE A 240 -1.94 26.28 18.75
CA ILE A 240 -0.96 27.12 18.04
C ILE A 240 -0.92 26.77 16.55
N ASP A 241 -0.95 25.50 16.20
CA ASP A 241 -0.93 25.08 14.79
C ASP A 241 -2.22 25.45 14.05
N ASN A 242 -3.37 25.35 14.71
CA ASN A 242 -4.63 25.81 14.14
C ASN A 242 -4.65 27.34 13.96
N LEU A 243 -4.07 28.08 14.91
CA LEU A 243 -3.94 29.53 14.82
C LEU A 243 -3.03 29.93 13.65
N ILE A 244 -1.90 29.26 13.45
CA ILE A 244 -1.00 29.48 12.32
C ILE A 244 -1.70 29.14 10.98
N LYS A 245 -2.45 28.01 10.91
CA LYS A 245 -3.22 27.63 9.72
C LYS A 245 -4.28 28.70 9.38
N ASN A 246 -5.00 29.18 10.36
CA ASN A 246 -6.05 30.22 10.18
C ASN A 246 -5.45 31.55 9.70
N ILE A 247 -4.36 32.00 10.31
CA ILE A 247 -3.68 33.25 9.90
C ILE A 247 -3.13 33.11 8.47
N ASN A 248 -2.51 31.99 8.13
CA ASN A 248 -2.00 31.76 6.77
C ASN A 248 -3.13 31.69 5.73
N PHE A 249 -4.31 31.19 6.11
CA PHE A 249 -5.49 31.17 5.27
C PHE A 249 -6.04 32.59 5.04
N GLU A 250 -6.15 33.40 6.10
CA GLU A 250 -6.66 34.78 6.01
C GLU A 250 -5.72 35.71 5.21
N VAL A 251 -4.42 35.49 5.30
CA VAL A 251 -3.40 36.31 4.60
C VAL A 251 -3.19 35.82 3.15
N GLY A 252 -3.80 34.67 2.76
CA GLY A 252 -3.70 34.13 1.40
C GLY A 252 -2.32 33.61 1.03
N GLY A 253 -1.47 33.27 2.01
CA GLY A 253 -0.12 32.76 1.81
C GLY A 253 0.57 32.29 3.08
N LEU A 254 1.78 31.76 2.96
CA LEU A 254 2.64 31.32 4.06
C LEU A 254 3.23 32.52 4.83
N ALA A 255 2.43 33.20 5.66
CA ALA A 255 2.87 34.36 6.44
C ALA A 255 3.53 33.95 7.78
N LEU A 256 3.11 32.84 8.37
CA LEU A 256 3.63 32.35 9.65
C LEU A 256 4.08 30.89 9.54
N LYS A 257 5.30 30.63 10.03
CA LYS A 257 5.82 29.29 10.32
C LYS A 257 6.25 29.24 11.78
N ARG A 258 5.96 28.15 12.48
CA ARG A 258 6.47 27.90 13.81
C ARG A 258 7.99 27.70 13.73
N GLY A 259 8.74 28.54 14.42
CA GLY A 259 10.17 28.77 14.23
C GLY A 259 11.04 27.53 14.11
N ILE A 260 11.76 27.48 13.02
CA ILE A 260 13.18 27.23 12.83
C ILE A 260 13.47 27.69 11.40
N LYS A 261 14.47 28.54 11.24
CA LYS A 261 14.98 28.93 9.91
C LYS A 261 15.74 27.75 9.30
N GLU A 262 15.07 26.89 8.57
CA GLU A 262 15.69 26.05 7.55
C GLU A 262 15.19 26.51 6.19
N VAL A 263 16.06 27.17 5.45
CA VAL A 263 15.87 27.43 4.01
C VAL A 263 16.01 26.06 3.34
N ILE A 264 14.90 25.42 3.03
CA ILE A 264 14.90 24.22 2.19
C ILE A 264 15.05 24.73 0.75
N PRO A 265 16.16 24.41 0.05
CA PRO A 265 16.24 24.75 -1.37
C PRO A 265 15.14 23.99 -2.10
N GLU A 266 14.32 24.71 -2.89
CA GLU A 266 13.36 24.11 -3.81
C GLU A 266 14.11 23.32 -4.90
N LYS A 267 14.55 22.12 -4.59
CA LYS A 267 14.82 21.13 -5.62
C LYS A 267 13.50 20.44 -5.95
N LYS A 268 13.07 20.60 -7.21
CA LYS A 268 11.93 19.90 -7.81
C LYS A 268 12.12 18.39 -7.70
N PHE A 269 11.69 17.79 -6.58
CA PHE A 269 11.58 16.34 -6.39
C PHE A 269 10.11 15.93 -6.36
N ILE A 270 9.32 16.40 -7.31
CA ILE A 270 7.92 15.95 -7.40
C ILE A 270 7.74 15.39 -8.80
N ASN A 271 7.72 14.07 -8.87
CA ASN A 271 7.13 13.41 -10.01
C ASN A 271 5.60 13.51 -9.87
N ASP A 272 5.02 14.58 -10.39
CA ASP A 272 3.57 14.85 -10.52
C ASP A 272 2.83 13.81 -11.40
N LYS A 273 3.41 12.65 -11.64
CA LYS A 273 2.83 11.65 -12.55
C LYS A 273 1.59 10.95 -11.99
N TYR A 274 1.32 11.02 -10.70
CA TYR A 274 0.18 10.31 -10.09
C TYR A 274 -1.04 11.15 -9.74
N ASP A 275 -0.95 12.48 -9.79
CA ASP A 275 -2.09 13.35 -9.41
C ASP A 275 -2.98 13.80 -10.60
N LYS A 276 -2.54 13.55 -11.84
CA LYS A 276 -3.31 13.94 -13.04
C LYS A 276 -4.35 12.93 -13.50
N SER A 277 -4.29 11.68 -13.07
CA SER A 277 -5.22 10.63 -13.55
C SER A 277 -6.60 10.65 -12.91
N TRP A 278 -6.83 11.43 -11.84
CA TRP A 278 -8.10 11.45 -11.09
C TRP A 278 -9.02 12.64 -11.43
N LYS A 279 -8.54 13.63 -12.19
CA LYS A 279 -9.33 14.83 -12.51
C LYS A 279 -10.08 14.79 -13.85
N GLU A 280 -9.79 13.84 -14.73
CA GLU A 280 -10.37 13.81 -16.08
C GLU A 280 -11.59 12.90 -16.27
N ASN A 281 -12.12 12.26 -15.23
CA ASN A 281 -13.32 11.41 -15.31
C ASN A 281 -14.54 11.97 -14.56
N LYS A 282 -14.70 13.30 -14.54
CA LYS A 282 -15.98 13.94 -14.16
C LYS A 282 -16.37 14.93 -15.24
N ASN A 283 -16.82 14.41 -16.38
CA ASN A 283 -17.79 15.03 -17.29
C ASN A 283 -18.51 13.92 -18.04
#